data_798afdca9b9a353903ce20f12a892a05
#
_entry.id   798afdca9b9a353903ce20f12a892a05
#
_cell.length_a   1.000
_cell.length_b   1.000
_cell.length_c   1.000
_cell.angle_alpha   90.00
_cell.angle_beta   90.00
_cell.angle_gamma   90.00
#
_symmetry.space_group_name_H-M   'P 1'
#
loop_
_entity.id
_entity.type
_entity.pdbx_description
1 polymer ?
#
loop_
_entity_poly.entity_id
_entity_poly.type
_entity_poly.pdbx_seq_one_letter_code
_entity_poly.pdbx_strand_id
1 'polypeptide(L)'
;LAKKKAPLIVREIQKNKPEPVNFAYEKNISYSQLSMYSQCPKKWALQYRDGHKVREQSIHMTFGTALHETLQMYLDVMYNESGVAADKLDLEGDFETRLREEYSKAYKTNNNSHFSDAVTLREFYSDGVEIINYLRKNRGKYFSKRGWWLVGCEVPIVIAPNPRLSRVKYMGFLDVVMYNENTNKFIIIDIKTSTRGWNDKAKKDKSKQHQLVLYKKFFAQQYNFQLMILILNSLL
;
A
#
# COMPACT_ATOMS: atom_id res chain seq x y z
N LEU A 1 7.81 -19.42 25.72
CA LEU A 1 6.81 -18.42 26.10
C LEU A 1 5.66 -18.49 25.11
N ALA A 2 4.42 -18.67 25.60
CA ALA A 2 3.23 -18.69 24.76
C ALA A 2 3.10 -17.36 23.99
N LYS A 3 2.81 -17.42 22.70
CA LYS A 3 2.65 -16.24 21.84
C LYS A 3 1.44 -15.45 22.34
N LYS A 4 1.62 -14.17 22.66
CA LYS A 4 0.52 -13.30 23.10
C LYS A 4 -0.53 -13.24 21.98
N LYS A 5 -1.80 -13.52 22.31
CA LYS A 5 -2.91 -13.49 21.36
C LYS A 5 -3.18 -12.03 20.93
N ALA A 6 -3.37 -11.79 19.64
CA ALA A 6 -3.71 -10.46 19.15
C ALA A 6 -4.98 -9.92 19.83
N PRO A 7 -5.06 -8.60 20.07
CA PRO A 7 -6.25 -7.95 20.60
C PRO A 7 -7.52 -8.28 19.81
N LEU A 8 -8.67 -8.29 20.49
CA LEU A 8 -9.95 -8.65 19.86
C LEU A 8 -10.22 -7.82 18.60
N ILE A 9 -10.02 -6.52 18.69
CA ILE A 9 -10.23 -5.57 17.58
C ILE A 9 -9.38 -5.92 16.34
N VAL A 10 -8.13 -6.33 16.52
CA VAL A 10 -7.26 -6.75 15.40
C VAL A 10 -7.80 -8.02 14.76
N ARG A 11 -8.19 -9.00 15.58
CA ARG A 11 -8.75 -10.27 15.09
C ARG A 11 -10.09 -10.09 14.38
N GLU A 12 -10.92 -9.16 14.84
CA GLU A 12 -12.20 -8.84 14.21
C GLU A 12 -12.00 -8.21 12.83
N ILE A 13 -11.06 -7.27 12.68
CA ILE A 13 -10.73 -6.70 11.36
C ILE A 13 -10.20 -7.78 10.42
N GLN A 14 -9.29 -8.62 10.91
CA GLN A 14 -8.70 -9.71 10.11
C GLN A 14 -9.75 -10.73 9.66
N LYS A 15 -10.75 -10.99 10.48
CA LYS A 15 -11.85 -11.94 10.18
C LYS A 15 -12.92 -11.33 9.28
N ASN A 16 -13.27 -10.06 9.49
CA ASN A 16 -14.37 -9.38 8.83
C ASN A 16 -13.85 -8.50 7.67
N LYS A 17 -13.12 -9.12 6.74
CA LYS A 17 -12.73 -8.43 5.50
C LYS A 17 -13.99 -8.10 4.69
N PRO A 18 -14.03 -6.91 4.04
CA PRO A 18 -15.18 -6.56 3.20
C PRO A 18 -15.28 -7.50 1.99
N GLU A 19 -16.51 -7.73 1.55
CA GLU A 19 -16.76 -8.47 0.32
C GLU A 19 -16.18 -7.71 -0.89
N PRO A 20 -15.59 -8.43 -1.86
CA PRO A 20 -15.13 -7.83 -3.09
C PRO A 20 -16.23 -7.10 -3.84
N VAL A 21 -15.87 -6.06 -4.60
CA VAL A 21 -16.83 -5.35 -5.46
C VAL A 21 -17.37 -6.31 -6.54
N ASN A 22 -18.68 -6.47 -6.60
CA ASN A 22 -19.33 -7.24 -7.65
C ASN A 22 -19.56 -6.36 -8.88
N PHE A 23 -18.60 -6.36 -9.81
CA PHE A 23 -18.63 -5.51 -11.01
C PHE A 23 -19.79 -5.79 -11.99
N ALA A 24 -20.54 -6.87 -11.82
CA ALA A 24 -21.75 -7.10 -12.59
C ALA A 24 -22.88 -6.13 -12.19
N TYR A 25 -22.92 -5.71 -10.93
CA TYR A 25 -23.98 -4.87 -10.37
C TYR A 25 -23.49 -3.60 -9.70
N GLU A 26 -22.21 -3.49 -9.42
CA GLU A 26 -21.58 -2.41 -8.66
C GLU A 26 -20.54 -1.69 -9.49
N LYS A 27 -20.34 -0.42 -9.19
CA LYS A 27 -19.25 0.40 -9.74
C LYS A 27 -18.29 0.75 -8.61
N ASN A 28 -17.00 0.77 -8.92
CA ASN A 28 -16.00 1.23 -7.97
C ASN A 28 -15.51 2.63 -8.31
N ILE A 29 -15.20 3.37 -7.27
CA ILE A 29 -14.40 4.59 -7.32
C ILE A 29 -13.18 4.39 -6.43
N SER A 30 -12.02 4.84 -6.89
CA SER A 30 -10.77 4.82 -6.12
C SER A 30 -10.23 6.22 -5.95
N TYR A 31 -9.24 6.39 -5.07
CA TYR A 31 -8.55 7.67 -4.95
C TYR A 31 -7.94 8.13 -6.28
N SER A 32 -7.33 7.22 -7.04
CA SER A 32 -6.75 7.54 -8.35
C SER A 32 -7.78 8.08 -9.33
N GLN A 33 -9.00 7.51 -9.32
CA GLN A 33 -10.12 8.02 -10.14
C GLN A 33 -10.53 9.42 -9.70
N LEU A 34 -10.70 9.64 -8.38
CA LEU A 34 -11.07 10.95 -7.83
C LEU A 34 -10.01 12.01 -8.13
N SER A 35 -8.74 11.68 -7.97
CA SER A 35 -7.63 12.57 -8.27
C SER A 35 -7.60 12.94 -9.75
N MET A 36 -7.76 11.95 -10.63
CA MET A 36 -7.81 12.20 -12.08
C MET A 36 -9.01 13.05 -12.48
N TYR A 37 -10.19 12.78 -11.92
CA TYR A 37 -11.39 13.57 -12.17
C TYR A 37 -11.20 15.03 -11.76
N SER A 38 -10.60 15.26 -10.59
CA SER A 38 -10.33 16.61 -10.08
C SER A 38 -9.34 17.38 -10.94
N GLN A 39 -8.38 16.69 -11.58
CA GLN A 39 -7.41 17.30 -12.48
C GLN A 39 -8.01 17.57 -13.87
N CYS A 40 -8.70 16.58 -14.43
CA CYS A 40 -9.30 16.66 -15.76
C CYS A 40 -10.47 15.66 -15.89
N PRO A 41 -11.72 16.12 -15.77
CA PRO A 41 -12.90 15.26 -15.94
C PRO A 41 -12.95 14.55 -17.30
N LYS A 42 -12.47 15.20 -18.37
CA LYS A 42 -12.40 14.61 -19.72
C LYS A 42 -11.44 13.43 -19.77
N LYS A 43 -10.24 13.56 -19.17
CA LYS A 43 -9.26 12.47 -19.09
C LYS A 43 -9.84 11.30 -18.29
N TRP A 44 -10.51 11.57 -17.16
CA TRP A 44 -11.19 10.54 -16.39
C TRP A 44 -12.27 9.84 -17.21
N ALA A 45 -13.11 10.60 -17.93
CA ALA A 45 -14.17 10.03 -18.76
C ALA A 45 -13.62 9.09 -19.83
N LEU A 46 -12.60 9.51 -20.57
CA LEU A 46 -11.94 8.68 -21.58
C LEU A 46 -11.38 7.40 -20.97
N GLN A 47 -10.72 7.48 -19.82
CA GLN A 47 -10.02 6.35 -19.24
C GLN A 47 -10.95 5.37 -18.49
N TYR A 48 -11.90 5.88 -17.70
CA TYR A 48 -12.69 5.05 -16.79
C TYR A 48 -14.14 4.82 -17.27
N ARG A 49 -14.72 5.78 -17.99
CA ARG A 49 -16.08 5.62 -18.53
C ARG A 49 -16.05 4.95 -19.91
N ASP A 50 -15.18 5.45 -20.79
CA ASP A 50 -15.15 5.06 -22.21
C ASP A 50 -14.11 3.94 -22.48
N GLY A 51 -13.31 3.56 -21.47
CA GLY A 51 -12.40 2.42 -21.55
C GLY A 51 -11.09 2.65 -22.32
N HIS A 52 -10.81 3.88 -22.75
CA HIS A 52 -9.55 4.23 -23.45
C HIS A 52 -8.36 4.31 -22.49
N LYS A 53 -7.97 3.16 -21.93
CA LYS A 53 -6.85 3.07 -21.01
C LYS A 53 -5.54 2.95 -21.80
N VAL A 54 -4.76 4.01 -21.79
CA VAL A 54 -3.35 3.94 -22.19
C VAL A 54 -2.56 3.49 -20.94
N ARG A 55 -2.06 2.28 -20.96
CA ARG A 55 -1.18 1.76 -19.90
C ARG A 55 0.26 1.86 -20.42
N GLU A 56 0.91 2.97 -20.11
CA GLU A 56 2.36 3.05 -20.27
C GLU A 56 3.01 2.25 -19.14
N GLN A 57 3.85 1.29 -19.50
CA GLN A 57 4.65 0.56 -18.53
C GLN A 57 5.79 1.47 -18.06
N SER A 58 6.13 1.37 -16.79
CA SER A 58 7.18 2.18 -16.18
C SER A 58 7.97 1.36 -15.18
N ILE A 59 9.30 1.51 -15.24
CA ILE A 59 10.18 0.88 -14.26
C ILE A 59 9.85 1.33 -12.82
N HIS A 60 9.39 2.56 -12.63
CA HIS A 60 8.95 3.05 -11.32
C HIS A 60 7.77 2.25 -10.74
N MET A 61 6.82 1.84 -11.59
CA MET A 61 5.67 1.03 -11.15
C MET A 61 6.12 -0.38 -10.78
N THR A 62 6.91 -1.01 -11.63
CA THR A 62 7.47 -2.35 -11.43
C THR A 62 8.31 -2.40 -10.16
N PHE A 63 9.21 -1.45 -9.99
CA PHE A 63 10.03 -1.28 -8.80
C PHE A 63 9.17 -1.08 -7.53
N GLY A 64 8.20 -0.15 -7.61
CA GLY A 64 7.31 0.15 -6.49
C GLY A 64 6.58 -1.10 -6.00
N THR A 65 5.97 -1.86 -6.91
CA THR A 65 5.26 -3.11 -6.57
C THR A 65 6.19 -4.12 -5.91
N ALA A 66 7.33 -4.42 -6.51
CA ALA A 66 8.29 -5.39 -5.99
C ALA A 66 8.80 -5.01 -4.59
N LEU A 67 9.15 -3.75 -4.39
CA LEU A 67 9.65 -3.27 -3.11
C LEU A 67 8.56 -3.27 -2.03
N HIS A 68 7.33 -2.84 -2.36
CA HIS A 68 6.20 -2.91 -1.44
C HIS A 68 5.97 -4.34 -0.94
N GLU A 69 5.88 -5.31 -1.83
CA GLU A 69 5.66 -6.71 -1.48
C GLU A 69 6.77 -7.28 -0.60
N THR A 70 8.04 -6.96 -0.90
CA THR A 70 9.19 -7.38 -0.07
C THR A 70 9.12 -6.78 1.33
N LEU A 71 8.82 -5.49 1.45
CA LEU A 71 8.69 -4.82 2.75
C LEU A 71 7.49 -5.33 3.55
N GLN A 72 6.37 -5.59 2.90
CA GLN A 72 5.17 -6.15 3.53
C GLN A 72 5.43 -7.56 4.05
N MET A 73 6.12 -8.42 3.30
CA MET A 73 6.55 -9.74 3.75
C MET A 73 7.45 -9.66 4.98
N TYR A 74 8.43 -8.74 4.98
CA TYR A 74 9.29 -8.50 6.13
C TYR A 74 8.49 -8.12 7.38
N LEU A 75 7.53 -7.21 7.25
CA LEU A 75 6.66 -6.77 8.34
C LEU A 75 5.77 -7.91 8.84
N ASP A 76 5.22 -8.69 7.93
CA ASP A 76 4.37 -9.84 8.28
C ASP A 76 5.13 -10.84 9.13
N VAL A 77 6.32 -11.26 8.72
CA VAL A 77 7.17 -12.19 9.50
C VAL A 77 7.60 -11.54 10.82
N MET A 78 7.96 -10.24 10.82
CA MET A 78 8.39 -9.53 12.03
C MET A 78 7.31 -9.51 13.11
N TYR A 79 6.05 -9.30 12.75
CA TYR A 79 4.95 -9.21 13.70
C TYR A 79 4.30 -10.57 14.01
N ASN A 80 4.18 -11.42 13.01
CA ASN A 80 3.54 -12.73 13.18
C ASN A 80 4.48 -13.79 13.74
N GLU A 81 5.79 -13.67 13.54
CA GLU A 81 6.77 -14.59 14.10
C GLU A 81 7.69 -13.89 15.09
N SER A 82 8.77 -13.28 14.61
CA SER A 82 9.69 -12.49 15.41
C SER A 82 10.56 -11.57 14.55
N GLY A 83 11.13 -10.51 15.19
CA GLY A 83 12.13 -9.67 14.52
C GLY A 83 13.39 -10.46 14.12
N VAL A 84 13.75 -11.47 14.91
CA VAL A 84 14.88 -12.36 14.60
C VAL A 84 14.59 -13.23 13.38
N ALA A 85 13.35 -13.72 13.23
CA ALA A 85 12.95 -14.46 12.05
C ALA A 85 12.95 -13.55 10.80
N ALA A 86 12.38 -12.36 10.91
CA ALA A 86 12.38 -11.39 9.83
C ALA A 86 13.81 -10.99 9.37
N ASP A 87 14.75 -10.85 10.33
CA ASP A 87 16.14 -10.50 10.00
C ASP A 87 16.91 -11.61 9.27
N LYS A 88 16.42 -12.85 9.35
CA LYS A 88 17.00 -14.00 8.63
C LYS A 88 16.49 -14.14 7.19
N LEU A 89 15.47 -13.37 6.81
CA LEU A 89 14.95 -13.39 5.45
C LEU A 89 16.02 -12.87 4.47
N ASP A 90 16.14 -13.54 3.35
CA ASP A 90 16.89 -13.04 2.20
C ASP A 90 16.04 -12.04 1.42
N LEU A 91 15.95 -10.81 1.96
CA LEU A 91 15.12 -9.76 1.38
C LEU A 91 15.67 -9.25 0.04
N GLU A 92 16.99 -9.32 -0.16
CA GLU A 92 17.60 -8.90 -1.43
C GLU A 92 17.25 -9.87 -2.54
N GLY A 93 17.38 -11.20 -2.28
CA GLY A 93 16.98 -12.23 -3.22
C GLY A 93 15.47 -12.26 -3.49
N ASP A 94 14.63 -12.04 -2.47
CA ASP A 94 13.18 -11.91 -2.63
C ASP A 94 12.83 -10.68 -3.50
N PHE A 95 13.44 -9.54 -3.23
CA PHE A 95 13.24 -8.33 -4.02
C PHE A 95 13.68 -8.50 -5.48
N GLU A 96 14.84 -9.12 -5.71
CA GLU A 96 15.32 -9.41 -7.06
C GLU A 96 14.31 -10.29 -7.82
N THR A 97 13.83 -11.34 -7.17
CA THR A 97 12.85 -12.26 -7.75
C THR A 97 11.57 -11.54 -8.13
N ARG A 98 10.99 -10.76 -7.21
CA ARG A 98 9.77 -9.98 -7.46
C ARG A 98 9.97 -8.93 -8.55
N LEU A 99 11.10 -8.22 -8.55
CA LEU A 99 11.41 -7.22 -9.57
C LEU A 99 11.47 -7.84 -10.97
N ARG A 100 12.10 -9.02 -11.10
CA ARG A 100 12.16 -9.79 -12.35
C ARG A 100 10.79 -10.28 -12.80
N GLU A 101 9.98 -10.78 -11.87
CA GLU A 101 8.60 -11.23 -12.17
C GLU A 101 7.71 -10.08 -12.64
N GLU A 102 7.70 -8.97 -11.90
CA GLU A 102 6.92 -7.79 -12.26
C GLU A 102 7.38 -7.16 -13.59
N TYR A 103 8.69 -7.12 -13.83
CA TYR A 103 9.23 -6.69 -15.11
C TYR A 103 8.77 -7.60 -16.26
N SER A 104 8.81 -8.93 -16.04
CA SER A 104 8.38 -9.91 -17.03
C SER A 104 6.87 -9.77 -17.36
N LYS A 105 6.02 -9.56 -16.34
CA LYS A 105 4.59 -9.29 -16.52
C LYS A 105 4.37 -8.01 -17.32
N ALA A 106 5.08 -6.95 -16.94
CA ALA A 106 4.99 -5.65 -17.62
C ALA A 106 5.51 -5.71 -19.07
N TYR A 107 6.59 -6.42 -19.34
CA TYR A 107 7.13 -6.66 -20.68
C TYR A 107 6.10 -7.36 -21.58
N LYS A 108 5.46 -8.43 -21.09
CA LYS A 108 4.41 -9.13 -21.85
C LYS A 108 3.21 -8.23 -22.16
N THR A 109 2.78 -7.40 -21.20
CA THR A 109 1.68 -6.43 -21.40
C THR A 109 2.07 -5.25 -22.28
N ASN A 110 3.35 -4.98 -22.44
CA ASN A 110 3.91 -3.95 -23.32
C ASN A 110 4.26 -4.49 -24.72
N ASN A 111 3.47 -5.43 -25.23
CA ASN A 111 3.68 -6.06 -26.55
C ASN A 111 5.08 -6.66 -26.74
N ASN A 112 5.63 -7.25 -25.68
CA ASN A 112 6.99 -7.80 -25.62
C ASN A 112 8.07 -6.76 -25.97
N SER A 113 7.84 -5.52 -25.58
CA SER A 113 8.80 -4.43 -25.76
C SER A 113 9.38 -3.98 -24.43
N HIS A 114 10.69 -3.77 -24.37
CA HIS A 114 11.34 -3.22 -23.19
C HIS A 114 10.91 -1.78 -22.97
N PHE A 115 10.66 -1.42 -21.72
CA PHE A 115 10.27 -0.07 -21.29
C PHE A 115 11.33 0.57 -20.37
N SER A 116 12.45 -0.11 -20.18
CA SER A 116 13.63 0.37 -19.47
C SER A 116 14.86 -0.30 -20.04
N ASP A 117 15.99 0.40 -20.06
CA ASP A 117 17.28 -0.18 -20.39
C ASP A 117 17.91 -0.92 -19.20
N ALA A 118 18.96 -1.69 -19.49
CA ALA A 118 19.62 -2.52 -18.49
C ALA A 118 20.39 -1.71 -17.42
N VAL A 119 20.84 -0.50 -17.76
CA VAL A 119 21.51 0.40 -16.79
C VAL A 119 20.50 0.90 -15.78
N THR A 120 19.42 1.48 -16.25
CA THR A 120 18.32 1.97 -15.39
C THR A 120 17.77 0.84 -14.51
N LEU A 121 17.55 -0.36 -15.06
CA LEU A 121 17.05 -1.50 -14.25
C LEU A 121 18.03 -1.85 -13.13
N ARG A 122 19.33 -1.81 -13.38
CA ARG A 122 20.36 -2.08 -12.38
C ARG A 122 20.43 -1.01 -11.31
N GLU A 123 20.25 0.26 -11.68
CA GLU A 123 20.16 1.39 -10.73
C GLU A 123 18.97 1.21 -9.78
N PHE A 124 17.79 0.90 -10.32
CA PHE A 124 16.60 0.64 -9.50
C PHE A 124 16.77 -0.55 -8.57
N TYR A 125 17.43 -1.62 -9.03
CA TYR A 125 17.75 -2.75 -8.15
C TYR A 125 18.66 -2.31 -7.01
N SER A 126 19.74 -1.57 -7.29
CA SER A 126 20.66 -1.05 -6.27
C SER A 126 19.95 -0.15 -5.26
N ASP A 127 19.13 0.77 -5.72
CA ASP A 127 18.33 1.66 -4.86
C ASP A 127 17.39 0.85 -3.94
N GLY A 128 16.76 -0.19 -4.48
CA GLY A 128 15.87 -1.06 -3.70
C GLY A 128 16.61 -1.82 -2.60
N VAL A 129 17.80 -2.34 -2.89
CA VAL A 129 18.67 -3.00 -1.90
C VAL A 129 19.09 -2.02 -0.81
N GLU A 130 19.46 -0.79 -1.17
CA GLU A 130 19.80 0.24 -0.19
C GLU A 130 18.60 0.59 0.72
N ILE A 131 17.41 0.73 0.17
CA ILE A 131 16.18 0.98 0.92
C ILE A 131 15.90 -0.16 1.90
N ILE A 132 15.98 -1.41 1.47
CA ILE A 132 15.78 -2.61 2.31
C ILE A 132 16.77 -2.62 3.47
N ASN A 133 18.04 -2.40 3.19
CA ASN A 133 19.11 -2.39 4.19
C ASN A 133 18.95 -1.22 5.18
N TYR A 134 18.57 -0.05 4.69
CA TYR A 134 18.24 1.08 5.54
C TYR A 134 17.07 0.77 6.48
N LEU A 135 15.99 0.18 5.98
CA LEU A 135 14.83 -0.19 6.78
C LEU A 135 15.19 -1.22 7.86
N ARG A 136 15.93 -2.29 7.50
CA ARG A 136 16.38 -3.31 8.47
C ARG A 136 17.19 -2.69 9.60
N LYS A 137 18.15 -1.83 9.26
CA LYS A 137 19.00 -1.12 10.24
C LYS A 137 18.22 -0.18 11.14
N ASN A 138 17.20 0.47 10.60
CA ASN A 138 16.42 1.51 11.28
C ASN A 138 15.01 1.06 11.70
N ARG A 139 14.67 -0.23 11.61
CA ARG A 139 13.30 -0.72 11.87
C ARG A 139 12.74 -0.31 13.23
N GLY A 140 13.59 -0.26 14.28
CA GLY A 140 13.17 0.16 15.61
C GLY A 140 12.68 1.60 15.69
N LYS A 141 13.09 2.44 14.74
CA LYS A 141 12.65 3.84 14.60
C LYS A 141 11.26 3.94 13.99
N TYR A 142 10.92 3.02 13.06
CA TYR A 142 9.67 3.06 12.30
C TYR A 142 8.64 2.05 12.79
N PHE A 143 9.12 0.86 13.18
CA PHE A 143 8.29 -0.26 13.59
C PHE A 143 8.73 -0.74 14.98
N SER A 144 7.94 -0.45 16.00
CA SER A 144 8.15 -0.94 17.35
C SER A 144 7.20 -2.10 17.64
N LYS A 145 7.72 -3.19 18.18
CA LYS A 145 6.87 -4.31 18.64
C LYS A 145 6.15 -4.02 19.95
N ARG A 146 6.62 -3.08 20.75
CA ARG A 146 6.08 -2.85 22.09
C ARG A 146 4.70 -2.20 22.02
N GLY A 147 3.69 -3.01 22.27
CA GLY A 147 2.29 -2.58 22.22
C GLY A 147 1.72 -2.42 20.80
N TRP A 148 2.51 -2.64 19.75
CA TRP A 148 2.04 -2.59 18.37
C TRP A 148 1.73 -3.97 17.81
N TRP A 149 0.67 -4.03 17.04
CA TRP A 149 0.17 -5.21 16.34
C TRP A 149 -0.01 -4.89 14.87
N LEU A 150 0.44 -5.78 14.00
CA LEU A 150 0.11 -5.69 12.58
C LEU A 150 -1.33 -6.16 12.40
N VAL A 151 -2.18 -5.26 11.89
CA VAL A 151 -3.56 -5.59 11.50
C VAL A 151 -3.52 -6.31 10.15
N GLY A 152 -2.71 -5.83 9.23
CA GLY A 152 -2.45 -6.45 7.94
C GLY A 152 -1.69 -5.55 7.00
N CYS A 153 -1.25 -6.17 5.91
CA CYS A 153 -0.79 -5.50 4.69
C CYS A 153 -1.88 -5.61 3.63
N GLU A 154 -1.95 -4.65 2.70
CA GLU A 154 -2.97 -4.58 1.65
C GLU A 154 -4.40 -4.72 2.22
N VAL A 155 -4.68 -4.01 3.31
CA VAL A 155 -5.99 -4.09 3.96
C VAL A 155 -7.05 -3.44 3.09
N PRO A 156 -8.05 -4.19 2.61
CA PRO A 156 -9.03 -3.66 1.68
C PRO A 156 -10.04 -2.71 2.36
N ILE A 157 -10.34 -1.63 1.67
CA ILE A 157 -11.51 -0.78 1.93
C ILE A 157 -12.49 -1.00 0.78
N VAL A 158 -13.71 -1.46 1.08
CA VAL A 158 -14.81 -1.58 0.13
C VAL A 158 -16.08 -1.12 0.83
N ILE A 159 -16.48 0.12 0.58
CA ILE A 159 -17.61 0.73 1.30
C ILE A 159 -18.41 1.65 0.39
N ALA A 160 -19.72 1.69 0.56
CA ALA A 160 -20.56 2.69 -0.06
C ALA A 160 -20.35 4.05 0.64
N PRO A 161 -19.75 5.05 -0.02
CA PRO A 161 -19.49 6.35 0.61
C PRO A 161 -20.79 7.13 0.91
N ASN A 162 -21.87 6.79 0.22
CA ASN A 162 -23.20 7.31 0.43
C ASN A 162 -24.21 6.14 0.43
N PRO A 163 -24.95 5.91 1.53
CA PRO A 163 -25.92 4.82 1.60
C PRO A 163 -27.01 4.87 0.50
N ARG A 164 -27.36 6.07 0.00
CA ARG A 164 -28.32 6.24 -1.11
C ARG A 164 -27.76 5.75 -2.46
N LEU A 165 -26.44 5.62 -2.58
CA LEU A 165 -25.72 5.14 -3.75
C LEU A 165 -25.02 3.81 -3.45
N SER A 166 -25.74 2.85 -2.86
CA SER A 166 -25.20 1.58 -2.37
C SER A 166 -24.45 0.75 -3.42
N ARG A 167 -24.80 0.93 -4.70
CA ARG A 167 -24.11 0.27 -5.83
C ARG A 167 -22.79 0.94 -6.23
N VAL A 168 -22.45 2.10 -5.66
CA VAL A 168 -21.17 2.75 -5.89
C VAL A 168 -20.30 2.49 -4.66
N LYS A 169 -19.22 1.73 -4.83
CA LYS A 169 -18.28 1.41 -3.76
C LYS A 169 -17.00 2.24 -3.89
N TYR A 170 -16.58 2.85 -2.80
CA TYR A 170 -15.19 3.29 -2.69
C TYR A 170 -14.31 2.07 -2.45
N MET A 171 -13.29 1.91 -3.28
CA MET A 171 -12.34 0.80 -3.17
C MET A 171 -10.92 1.34 -3.05
N GLY A 172 -10.18 0.80 -2.11
CA GLY A 172 -8.77 1.08 -1.90
C GLY A 172 -8.10 -0.02 -1.10
N PHE A 173 -6.79 -0.01 -1.09
CA PHE A 173 -5.98 -0.90 -0.30
C PHE A 173 -5.04 -0.06 0.57
N LEU A 174 -4.93 -0.44 1.83
CA LEU A 174 -4.03 0.21 2.79
C LEU A 174 -2.76 -0.61 2.85
N ASP A 175 -1.64 -0.04 2.45
CA ASP A 175 -0.37 -0.76 2.34
C ASP A 175 -0.01 -1.46 3.65
N VAL A 176 -0.10 -0.75 4.78
CA VAL A 176 0.12 -1.33 6.12
C VAL A 176 -0.83 -0.68 7.13
N VAL A 177 -1.51 -1.50 7.91
CA VAL A 177 -2.33 -1.05 9.04
C VAL A 177 -1.79 -1.66 10.33
N MET A 178 -1.56 -0.81 11.32
CA MET A 178 -1.08 -1.22 12.65
C MET A 178 -2.01 -0.70 13.74
N TYR A 179 -2.07 -1.43 14.85
CA TYR A 179 -2.82 -1.08 16.04
C TYR A 179 -1.91 -1.05 17.27
N ASN A 180 -2.05 0.00 18.10
CA ASN A 180 -1.37 0.10 19.36
C ASN A 180 -2.33 -0.15 20.53
N GLU A 181 -2.11 -1.26 21.25
CA GLU A 181 -2.97 -1.68 22.36
C GLU A 181 -2.92 -0.75 23.59
N ASN A 182 -1.79 -0.04 23.79
CA ASN A 182 -1.62 0.82 24.95
C ASN A 182 -2.35 2.17 24.77
N THR A 183 -2.45 2.64 23.54
CA THR A 183 -3.07 3.94 23.22
C THR A 183 -4.42 3.80 22.54
N ASN A 184 -4.83 2.57 22.23
CA ASN A 184 -6.05 2.25 21.48
C ASN A 184 -6.13 3.01 20.13
N LYS A 185 -4.99 3.10 19.40
CA LYS A 185 -4.89 3.87 18.16
C LYS A 185 -4.46 3.00 17.00
N PHE A 186 -5.03 3.29 15.82
CA PHE A 186 -4.57 2.74 14.55
C PHE A 186 -3.59 3.70 13.87
N ILE A 187 -2.62 3.13 13.17
CA ILE A 187 -1.78 3.85 12.21
C ILE A 187 -1.98 3.20 10.85
N ILE A 188 -2.26 4.04 9.85
CA ILE A 188 -2.24 3.68 8.44
C ILE A 188 -0.95 4.21 7.85
N ILE A 189 -0.16 3.34 7.28
CA ILE A 189 1.10 3.66 6.62
C ILE A 189 0.91 3.40 5.14
N ASP A 190 1.18 4.43 4.33
CA ASP A 190 1.19 4.37 2.89
C ASP A 190 2.67 4.42 2.46
N ILE A 191 3.14 3.34 1.86
CA ILE A 191 4.54 3.19 1.45
C ILE A 191 4.71 3.88 0.10
N LYS A 192 5.51 4.93 0.07
CA LYS A 192 5.86 5.62 -1.17
C LYS A 192 7.36 5.51 -1.41
N THR A 193 7.71 4.85 -2.48
CA THR A 193 9.09 4.69 -2.90
C THR A 193 9.48 5.79 -3.86
N SER A 194 10.65 6.37 -3.68
CA SER A 194 11.17 7.42 -4.56
C SER A 194 12.70 7.36 -4.61
N THR A 195 13.25 7.20 -5.78
CA THR A 195 14.70 7.25 -6.03
C THR A 195 15.29 8.66 -5.85
N ARG A 196 14.44 9.69 -5.78
CA ARG A 196 14.86 11.11 -5.62
C ARG A 196 14.72 11.65 -4.22
N GLY A 197 14.37 10.81 -3.25
CA GLY A 197 14.09 11.23 -1.88
C GLY A 197 12.86 12.15 -1.74
N TRP A 198 12.46 12.41 -0.51
CA TRP A 198 11.31 13.25 -0.18
C TRP A 198 11.74 14.67 0.14
N ASN A 199 11.58 15.58 -0.83
CA ASN A 199 11.78 17.00 -0.60
C ASN A 199 10.53 17.64 0.05
N ASP A 200 10.67 18.87 0.55
CA ASP A 200 9.58 19.58 1.24
C ASP A 200 8.37 19.86 0.35
N LYS A 201 8.55 19.99 -0.96
CA LYS A 201 7.46 20.12 -1.94
C LYS A 201 6.65 18.83 -2.02
N ALA A 202 7.31 17.68 -2.09
CA ALA A 202 6.65 16.37 -2.11
C ALA A 202 5.90 16.08 -0.80
N LYS A 203 6.44 16.51 0.35
CA LYS A 203 5.79 16.39 1.67
C LYS A 203 4.54 17.26 1.80
N LYS A 204 4.51 18.43 1.13
CA LYS A 204 3.38 19.37 1.13
C LYS A 204 2.34 19.09 0.05
N ASP A 205 2.51 18.04 -0.74
CA ASP A 205 1.58 17.67 -1.80
C ASP A 205 0.21 17.30 -1.21
N LYS A 206 -0.77 18.18 -1.41
CA LYS A 206 -2.13 18.00 -0.93
C LYS A 206 -2.80 16.73 -1.47
N SER A 207 -2.43 16.29 -2.66
CA SER A 207 -3.02 15.09 -3.26
C SER A 207 -2.74 13.85 -2.42
N LYS A 208 -1.51 13.70 -1.93
CA LYS A 208 -1.11 12.60 -1.04
C LYS A 208 -1.81 12.67 0.30
N GLN A 209 -1.97 13.87 0.85
CA GLN A 209 -2.71 14.08 2.10
C GLN A 209 -4.19 13.71 1.95
N HIS A 210 -4.82 14.06 0.82
CA HIS A 210 -6.22 13.71 0.54
C HIS A 210 -6.43 12.19 0.46
N GLN A 211 -5.50 11.44 -0.12
CA GLN A 211 -5.55 9.97 -0.13
C GLN A 211 -5.65 9.41 1.29
N LEU A 212 -4.75 9.84 2.16
CA LEU A 212 -4.70 9.39 3.55
C LEU A 212 -5.93 9.81 4.36
N VAL A 213 -6.46 11.00 4.12
CA VAL A 213 -7.70 11.45 4.76
C VAL A 213 -8.89 10.57 4.36
N LEU A 214 -9.01 10.21 3.08
CA LEU A 214 -10.06 9.31 2.61
C LEU A 214 -9.88 7.90 3.16
N TYR A 215 -8.65 7.38 3.18
CA TYR A 215 -8.35 6.09 3.79
C TYR A 215 -8.74 6.06 5.26
N LYS A 216 -8.35 7.07 6.03
CA LYS A 216 -8.74 7.21 7.43
C LYS A 216 -10.26 7.19 7.60
N LYS A 217 -10.97 8.04 6.85
CA LYS A 217 -12.43 8.15 6.93
C LYS A 217 -13.12 6.83 6.63
N PHE A 218 -12.77 6.22 5.51
CA PHE A 218 -13.46 5.02 5.06
C PHE A 218 -13.07 3.76 5.83
N PHE A 219 -11.83 3.66 6.31
CA PHE A 219 -11.44 2.60 7.23
C PHE A 219 -12.23 2.69 8.55
N ALA A 220 -12.31 3.88 9.14
CA ALA A 220 -13.08 4.08 10.36
C ALA A 220 -14.58 3.77 10.17
N GLN A 221 -15.15 4.19 9.04
CA GLN A 221 -16.56 3.93 8.70
C GLN A 221 -16.83 2.44 8.44
N GLN A 222 -15.94 1.74 7.74
CA GLN A 222 -16.08 0.32 7.42
C GLN A 222 -16.10 -0.57 8.66
N TYR A 223 -15.29 -0.23 9.66
CA TYR A 223 -15.18 -1.02 10.89
C TYR A 223 -15.86 -0.37 12.09
N ASN A 224 -16.66 0.70 11.86
CA ASN A 224 -17.42 1.42 12.89
C ASN A 224 -16.55 1.93 14.06
N PHE A 225 -15.39 2.50 13.75
CA PHE A 225 -14.51 3.09 14.76
C PHE A 225 -14.74 4.59 14.91
N GLN A 226 -14.71 5.07 16.14
CA GLN A 226 -14.52 6.50 16.37
C GLN A 226 -13.08 6.89 15.98
N LEU A 227 -12.94 8.03 15.28
CA LEU A 227 -11.76 8.50 14.57
C LEU A 227 -10.51 8.75 15.45
N MET A 228 -9.94 7.73 16.08
CA MET A 228 -8.62 7.79 16.71
C MET A 228 -7.54 7.13 15.83
N ILE A 229 -7.41 7.60 14.59
CA ILE A 229 -6.43 7.09 13.64
C ILE A 229 -5.35 8.14 13.43
N LEU A 230 -4.12 7.81 13.79
CA LEU A 230 -2.93 8.54 13.40
C LEU A 230 -2.54 8.13 11.98
N ILE A 231 -2.19 9.12 11.16
CA ILE A 231 -1.65 8.87 9.82
C ILE A 231 -0.17 9.22 9.86
N LEU A 232 0.67 8.24 9.55
CA LEU A 232 2.07 8.50 9.25
C LEU A 232 2.24 8.54 7.74
N ASN A 233 2.76 9.66 7.25
CA ASN A 233 3.13 9.80 5.86
C ASN A 233 4.38 8.99 5.57
N SER A 234 4.34 8.31 4.42
CA SER A 234 5.46 7.76 3.64
C SER A 234 6.72 7.43 4.43
N LEU A 235 6.96 6.15 4.52
CA LEU A 235 8.28 5.59 4.78
C LEU A 235 9.06 5.58 3.46
N LEU A 236 10.27 6.14 3.48
CA LEU A 236 11.33 6.06 2.48
C LEU A 236 11.25 7.04 1.33
#